data_61f2fb1fc0256d107a0e29c432ff4873
#
_entry.id   61f2fb1fc0256d107a0e29c432ff4873
#
_cell.length_a   1.000
_cell.length_b   1.000
_cell.length_c   1.000
_cell.angle_alpha   90.00
_cell.angle_beta   90.00
_cell.angle_gamma   90.00
#
_symmetry.space_group_name_H-M   'P 1'
#
loop_
_entity.id
_entity.type
_entity.pdbx_description
1 polymer ?
#
loop_
_entity_poly.entity_id
_entity_poly.type
_entity_poly.pdbx_seq_one_letter_code
_entity_poly.pdbx_strand_id
1 'polypeptide(L)'
;VDVLLGYDTVAEYLENGGYLCALIGRFGNRIDKGRLTIDGNTYQLYINDRSNHLHGGKEGFDKKLWNAKIDGEKLVLSLFSPDGEENYPGNLDVTVVYTFAEGELGIEYTAVADKKTAVNLTNHAYFNLSGESDGCTILDHELFLDAPYITPTDNELIPHGEFLSVAGTPFDFTKPKAVGKDDGMRATEVNLSYGGGYDHCFVFDKARDKSKPYGVLYSPRSGIEMKCYTDMPAVQFYAGNGLDQTGKKGHRYGRCGGLCLETQAIPNNVNVEAYAAYGSSILP
;
A
#
# COMPACT_ATOMS: atom_id res chain seq x y z
N VAL A 1 21.37 7.61 -7.88
CA VAL A 1 20.51 8.19 -6.83
C VAL A 1 19.74 7.06 -6.18
N ASP A 2 19.78 6.97 -4.85
CA ASP A 2 18.96 6.02 -4.08
C ASP A 2 17.59 6.66 -3.86
N VAL A 3 16.56 6.05 -4.43
CA VAL A 3 15.19 6.60 -4.44
C VAL A 3 14.25 5.91 -3.46
N LEU A 4 14.74 4.92 -2.70
CA LEU A 4 13.96 4.18 -1.71
C LEU A 4 14.40 4.55 -0.30
N LEU A 5 13.45 4.88 0.57
CA LEU A 5 13.71 4.96 2.00
C LEU A 5 13.93 3.56 2.57
N GLY A 6 14.76 3.42 3.60
CA GLY A 6 15.06 2.13 4.21
C GLY A 6 16.10 2.27 5.30
N TYR A 7 16.68 1.14 5.71
CA TYR A 7 17.71 1.06 6.74
C TYR A 7 18.99 0.45 6.17
N ASP A 8 20.10 0.62 6.88
CA ASP A 8 21.40 0.07 6.46
C ASP A 8 21.61 -1.37 6.90
N THR A 9 20.93 -1.83 7.93
CA THR A 9 21.16 -3.15 8.54
C THR A 9 19.87 -3.95 8.73
N VAL A 10 19.99 -5.27 8.74
CA VAL A 10 18.87 -6.17 9.05
C VAL A 10 18.32 -5.93 10.48
N ALA A 11 19.19 -5.59 11.44
CA ALA A 11 18.78 -5.31 12.81
C ALA A 11 17.81 -4.12 12.89
N GLU A 12 18.03 -3.08 12.10
CA GLU A 12 17.13 -1.92 12.03
C GLU A 12 15.78 -2.29 11.41
N TYR A 13 15.76 -3.21 10.43
CA TYR A 13 14.50 -3.73 9.87
C TYR A 13 13.66 -4.54 10.87
N LEU A 14 14.28 -5.14 11.91
CA LEU A 14 13.52 -5.84 12.96
C LEU A 14 12.69 -4.85 13.81
N GLU A 15 13.12 -3.59 13.88
CA GLU A 15 12.44 -2.50 14.61
C GLU A 15 11.61 -1.60 13.67
N ASN A 16 11.37 -2.04 12.43
CA ASN A 16 10.70 -1.27 11.38
C ASN A 16 9.22 -0.97 11.74
N GLY A 17 8.98 0.10 12.50
CA GLY A 17 7.64 0.56 12.87
C GLY A 17 6.87 1.28 11.75
N GLY A 18 7.55 1.64 10.64
CA GLY A 18 6.99 2.41 9.52
C GLY A 18 6.68 1.56 8.27
N TYR A 19 6.83 0.25 8.32
CA TYR A 19 6.65 -0.68 7.19
C TYR A 19 7.56 -0.37 5.98
N LEU A 20 8.74 0.25 6.19
CA LEU A 20 9.62 0.64 5.09
C LEU A 20 9.98 -0.60 4.23
N CYS A 21 9.60 -0.54 2.93
CA CYS A 21 9.79 -1.61 1.95
C CYS A 21 9.22 -2.98 2.33
N ALA A 22 8.24 -3.03 3.23
CA ALA A 22 7.67 -4.26 3.73
C ALA A 22 6.78 -4.97 2.69
N LEU A 23 6.82 -6.31 2.68
CA LEU A 23 5.78 -7.14 2.08
C LEU A 23 4.61 -7.21 3.05
N ILE A 24 3.44 -6.83 2.59
CA ILE A 24 2.23 -6.73 3.40
C ILE A 24 1.27 -7.89 3.09
N GLY A 25 0.81 -8.55 4.11
CA GLY A 25 -0.15 -9.65 4.09
C GLY A 25 -0.44 -10.19 5.51
N ARG A 26 -1.47 -11.10 5.68
CA ARG A 26 -2.31 -11.65 4.58
C ARG A 26 -3.15 -10.59 3.88
N PHE A 27 -3.63 -9.58 4.63
CA PHE A 27 -4.53 -8.56 4.10
C PHE A 27 -3.92 -7.18 4.32
N GLY A 28 -3.50 -6.55 3.24
CA GLY A 28 -2.99 -5.18 3.21
C GLY A 28 -4.12 -4.18 3.46
N ASN A 29 -3.76 -3.08 4.12
CA ASN A 29 -4.69 -2.06 4.57
C ASN A 29 -5.67 -2.58 5.64
N ARG A 30 -6.81 -1.87 5.88
CA ARG A 30 -7.69 -2.08 7.04
C ARG A 30 -8.86 -3.03 6.76
N ILE A 31 -9.24 -3.76 7.82
CA ILE A 31 -10.53 -4.47 7.92
C ILE A 31 -11.25 -3.93 9.15
N ASP A 32 -12.47 -3.41 8.96
CA ASP A 32 -13.30 -2.79 10.00
C ASP A 32 -13.48 -3.74 11.20
N LYS A 33 -13.08 -3.25 12.38
CA LYS A 33 -13.14 -3.97 13.67
C LYS A 33 -12.50 -5.37 13.63
N GLY A 34 -11.64 -5.61 12.64
CA GLY A 34 -11.06 -6.93 12.42
C GLY A 34 -12.08 -8.03 12.16
N ARG A 35 -13.28 -7.71 11.69
CA ARG A 35 -14.33 -8.70 11.44
C ARG A 35 -14.23 -9.23 10.02
N LEU A 36 -14.02 -10.54 9.89
CA LEU A 36 -13.99 -11.24 8.62
C LEU A 36 -15.08 -12.31 8.65
N THR A 37 -16.06 -12.21 7.74
CA THR A 37 -17.12 -13.21 7.61
C THR A 37 -16.99 -13.97 6.31
N ILE A 38 -16.85 -15.31 6.39
CA ILE A 38 -16.72 -16.21 5.25
C ILE A 38 -17.72 -17.35 5.44
N ASP A 39 -18.62 -17.56 4.47
CA ASP A 39 -19.64 -18.61 4.47
C ASP A 39 -20.44 -18.67 5.79
N GLY A 40 -20.78 -17.50 6.33
CA GLY A 40 -21.57 -17.36 7.56
C GLY A 40 -20.75 -17.52 8.88
N ASN A 41 -19.49 -17.88 8.81
CA ASN A 41 -18.60 -17.93 9.96
C ASN A 41 -17.87 -16.60 10.11
N THR A 42 -17.90 -16.01 11.31
CA THR A 42 -17.20 -14.77 11.60
C THR A 42 -15.90 -15.06 12.35
N TYR A 43 -14.80 -14.56 11.84
CA TYR A 43 -13.47 -14.59 12.44
C TYR A 43 -13.16 -13.22 12.99
N GLN A 44 -12.68 -13.16 14.23
CA GLN A 44 -12.18 -11.92 14.84
C GLN A 44 -10.67 -11.87 14.65
N LEU A 45 -10.22 -11.10 13.67
CA LEU A 45 -8.81 -10.87 13.41
C LEU A 45 -8.18 -10.02 14.51
N TYR A 46 -6.85 -10.08 14.66
CA TYR A 46 -6.14 -9.31 15.65
C TYR A 46 -6.31 -7.80 15.41
N ILE A 47 -6.62 -7.06 16.48
CA ILE A 47 -6.77 -5.59 16.44
C ILE A 47 -5.42 -4.97 16.75
N ASN A 48 -4.85 -4.25 15.79
CA ASN A 48 -3.52 -3.64 15.88
C ASN A 48 -3.46 -2.17 15.44
N ASP A 49 -4.56 -1.61 14.98
CA ASP A 49 -4.66 -0.18 14.64
C ASP A 49 -5.99 0.38 15.14
N ARG A 50 -5.97 1.14 16.23
CA ARG A 50 -7.18 1.66 16.90
C ARG A 50 -8.16 0.54 17.22
N SER A 51 -9.36 0.54 16.60
CA SER A 51 -10.34 -0.54 16.73
C SER A 51 -10.32 -1.55 15.59
N ASN A 52 -9.34 -1.46 14.67
CA ASN A 52 -9.32 -2.17 13.41
C ASN A 52 -8.12 -3.13 13.28
N HIS A 53 -8.22 -4.02 12.31
CA HIS A 53 -7.11 -4.83 11.82
C HIS A 53 -6.40 -4.10 10.69
N LEU A 54 -5.08 -4.09 10.69
CA LEU A 54 -4.25 -3.41 9.71
C LEU A 54 -3.09 -4.31 9.27
N HIS A 55 -2.81 -4.37 7.97
CA HIS A 55 -1.61 -4.95 7.36
C HIS A 55 -1.27 -6.39 7.82
N GLY A 56 -2.29 -7.21 8.03
CA GLY A 56 -2.10 -8.61 8.41
C GLY A 56 -1.99 -8.88 9.91
N GLY A 57 -2.06 -7.83 10.76
CA GLY A 57 -2.14 -7.98 12.21
C GLY A 57 -0.84 -7.67 12.95
N LYS A 58 -0.70 -8.21 14.16
CA LYS A 58 0.46 -7.98 15.02
C LYS A 58 1.74 -8.57 14.43
N GLU A 59 1.62 -9.77 13.90
CA GLU A 59 2.72 -10.55 13.30
C GLU A 59 2.43 -10.75 11.80
N GLY A 60 2.22 -9.64 11.06
CA GLY A 60 1.99 -9.65 9.63
C GLY A 60 3.18 -10.16 8.82
N PHE A 61 3.04 -10.22 7.51
CA PHE A 61 4.07 -10.76 6.62
C PHE A 61 5.36 -9.94 6.59
N ASP A 62 5.29 -8.68 7.02
CA ASP A 62 6.43 -7.79 7.26
C ASP A 62 7.37 -8.27 8.37
N LYS A 63 6.86 -9.10 9.29
CA LYS A 63 7.60 -9.64 10.45
C LYS A 63 7.98 -11.10 10.32
N LYS A 64 7.65 -11.72 9.20
CA LYS A 64 7.93 -13.14 8.96
C LYS A 64 9.29 -13.35 8.32
N LEU A 65 9.89 -14.50 8.63
CA LEU A 65 11.09 -14.96 7.95
C LEU A 65 10.69 -15.69 6.67
N TRP A 66 10.99 -15.08 5.53
CA TRP A 66 10.73 -15.64 4.22
C TRP A 66 11.87 -16.57 3.77
N ASN A 67 11.54 -17.65 3.10
CA ASN A 67 12.53 -18.41 2.35
C ASN A 67 12.88 -17.63 1.09
N ALA A 68 14.16 -17.39 0.84
CA ALA A 68 14.63 -16.62 -0.30
C ALA A 68 15.51 -17.47 -1.22
N LYS A 69 15.26 -17.38 -2.53
CA LYS A 69 16.07 -18.02 -3.57
C LYS A 69 16.31 -17.03 -4.69
N ILE A 70 17.56 -16.95 -5.15
CA ILE A 70 17.90 -16.25 -6.41
C ILE A 70 17.81 -17.28 -7.55
N ASP A 71 17.09 -16.92 -8.60
CA ASP A 71 16.88 -17.73 -9.80
C ASP A 71 17.08 -16.83 -11.05
N GLY A 72 18.30 -16.83 -11.57
CA GLY A 72 18.73 -15.89 -12.60
C GLY A 72 18.63 -14.43 -12.10
N GLU A 73 17.85 -13.60 -12.78
CA GLU A 73 17.61 -12.20 -12.42
C GLU A 73 16.42 -12.03 -11.45
N LYS A 74 15.87 -13.13 -10.94
CA LYS A 74 14.69 -13.11 -10.05
C LYS A 74 15.08 -13.39 -8.61
N LEU A 75 14.49 -12.65 -7.69
CA LEU A 75 14.44 -13.01 -6.28
C LEU A 75 13.07 -13.64 -6.00
N VAL A 76 13.06 -14.91 -5.65
CA VAL A 76 11.86 -15.67 -5.30
C VAL A 76 11.78 -15.77 -3.80
N LEU A 77 10.74 -15.23 -3.21
CA LEU A 77 10.42 -15.32 -1.79
C LEU A 77 9.23 -16.24 -1.59
N SER A 78 9.28 -17.14 -0.62
CA SER A 78 8.15 -18.00 -0.26
C SER A 78 7.90 -18.02 1.24
N LEU A 79 6.62 -18.07 1.60
CA LEU A 79 6.13 -18.08 2.98
C LEU A 79 4.95 -19.04 3.09
N PHE A 80 4.95 -19.87 4.13
CA PHE A 80 3.79 -20.62 4.57
C PHE A 80 3.17 -19.95 5.80
N SER A 81 1.89 -19.60 5.71
CA SER A 81 1.09 -18.99 6.77
C SER A 81 0.03 -20.01 7.23
N PRO A 82 0.14 -20.57 8.46
CA PRO A 82 -0.75 -21.64 8.91
C PRO A 82 -2.17 -21.17 9.22
N ASP A 83 -3.12 -22.11 9.19
CA ASP A 83 -4.50 -21.92 9.63
C ASP A 83 -4.53 -21.32 11.05
N GLY A 84 -5.28 -20.23 11.24
CA GLY A 84 -5.40 -19.52 12.51
C GLY A 84 -4.30 -18.47 12.78
N GLU A 85 -3.33 -18.29 11.89
CA GLU A 85 -2.37 -17.19 12.03
C GLU A 85 -3.10 -15.84 11.96
N GLU A 86 -2.86 -14.96 12.95
CA GLU A 86 -3.60 -13.69 13.15
C GLU A 86 -5.13 -13.85 13.11
N ASN A 87 -5.62 -15.10 13.37
CA ASN A 87 -7.01 -15.55 13.31
C ASN A 87 -7.61 -15.67 11.90
N TYR A 88 -6.81 -15.64 10.85
CA TYR A 88 -7.28 -15.95 9.50
C TYR A 88 -7.52 -17.46 9.33
N PRO A 89 -8.63 -17.87 8.69
CA PRO A 89 -8.86 -19.29 8.40
C PRO A 89 -7.98 -19.78 7.25
N GLY A 90 -7.64 -21.07 7.29
CA GLY A 90 -6.96 -21.79 6.22
C GLY A 90 -5.44 -21.60 6.20
N ASN A 91 -4.75 -22.63 5.72
CA ASN A 91 -3.35 -22.52 5.38
C ASN A 91 -3.19 -21.73 4.08
N LEU A 92 -2.12 -20.96 3.97
CA LEU A 92 -1.82 -20.14 2.81
C LEU A 92 -0.35 -20.29 2.42
N ASP A 93 -0.09 -20.77 1.21
CA ASP A 93 1.22 -20.71 0.57
C ASP A 93 1.33 -19.45 -0.26
N VAL A 94 2.34 -18.64 0.00
CA VAL A 94 2.59 -17.38 -0.70
C VAL A 94 3.94 -17.41 -1.39
N THR A 95 3.96 -16.99 -2.64
CA THR A 95 5.20 -16.76 -3.40
C THR A 95 5.20 -15.32 -3.93
N VAL A 96 6.31 -14.61 -3.73
CA VAL A 96 6.54 -13.28 -4.30
C VAL A 96 7.80 -13.32 -5.14
N VAL A 97 7.69 -12.89 -6.38
CA VAL A 97 8.82 -12.85 -7.32
C VAL A 97 9.15 -11.41 -7.64
N TYR A 98 10.35 -10.99 -7.29
CA TYR A 98 10.93 -9.73 -7.72
C TYR A 98 11.79 -9.95 -8.95
N THR A 99 11.60 -9.12 -9.95
CA THR A 99 12.46 -9.05 -11.15
C THR A 99 12.97 -7.63 -11.27
N PHE A 100 14.29 -7.46 -11.45
CA PHE A 100 14.88 -6.15 -11.71
C PHE A 100 15.77 -6.24 -12.94
N ALA A 101 15.36 -5.62 -14.03
CA ALA A 101 16.07 -5.59 -15.28
C ALA A 101 15.80 -4.28 -16.03
N GLU A 102 16.80 -3.72 -16.68
CA GLU A 102 16.68 -2.55 -17.57
C GLU A 102 16.00 -1.33 -16.93
N GLY A 103 16.12 -1.18 -15.60
CA GLY A 103 15.47 -0.08 -14.85
C GLY A 103 13.99 -0.31 -14.54
N GLU A 104 13.49 -1.53 -14.74
CA GLU A 104 12.15 -1.96 -14.39
C GLU A 104 12.19 -2.89 -13.17
N LEU A 105 11.32 -2.60 -12.17
CA LEU A 105 11.07 -3.46 -11.04
C LEU A 105 9.70 -4.13 -11.20
N GLY A 106 9.69 -5.45 -11.41
CA GLY A 106 8.49 -6.27 -11.40
C GLY A 106 8.29 -6.93 -10.04
N ILE A 107 7.05 -7.00 -9.57
CA ILE A 107 6.65 -7.73 -8.35
C ILE A 107 5.41 -8.57 -8.68
N GLU A 108 5.56 -9.89 -8.63
CA GLU A 108 4.48 -10.83 -8.90
C GLU A 108 4.11 -11.56 -7.61
N TYR A 109 2.82 -11.64 -7.30
CA TYR A 109 2.30 -12.32 -6.14
C TYR A 109 1.49 -13.54 -6.53
N THR A 110 1.74 -14.67 -5.88
CA THR A 110 0.92 -15.88 -5.99
C THR A 110 0.56 -16.34 -4.59
N ALA A 111 -0.73 -16.65 -4.37
CA ALA A 111 -1.23 -17.17 -3.12
C ALA A 111 -2.14 -18.35 -3.38
N VAL A 112 -1.94 -19.46 -2.65
CA VAL A 112 -2.73 -20.69 -2.75
C VAL A 112 -3.22 -21.06 -1.35
N ALA A 113 -4.53 -21.19 -1.18
CA ALA A 113 -5.13 -21.55 0.10
C ALA A 113 -5.74 -22.95 0.04
N ASP A 114 -5.80 -23.65 1.19
CA ASP A 114 -6.50 -24.93 1.34
C ASP A 114 -7.95 -24.78 1.79
N LYS A 115 -8.34 -23.58 2.21
CA LYS A 115 -9.69 -23.17 2.60
C LYS A 115 -9.93 -21.72 2.19
N LYS A 116 -11.19 -21.33 2.07
CA LYS A 116 -11.54 -19.91 1.86
C LYS A 116 -10.90 -19.01 2.92
N THR A 117 -10.16 -18.03 2.48
CA THR A 117 -9.49 -17.05 3.32
C THR A 117 -9.37 -15.70 2.64
N ALA A 118 -9.18 -14.64 3.42
CA ALA A 118 -8.97 -13.31 2.89
C ALA A 118 -7.50 -13.08 2.53
N VAL A 119 -7.23 -12.58 1.31
CA VAL A 119 -5.89 -12.25 0.83
C VAL A 119 -5.90 -10.94 0.06
N ASN A 120 -5.04 -10.03 0.43
CA ASN A 120 -4.77 -8.77 -0.27
C ASN A 120 -3.30 -8.41 -0.05
N LEU A 121 -2.43 -8.83 -0.96
CA LEU A 121 -0.99 -8.62 -0.84
C LEU A 121 -0.59 -7.29 -1.48
N THR A 122 0.35 -6.59 -0.87
CA THR A 122 0.91 -5.35 -1.41
C THR A 122 2.34 -5.12 -0.94
N ASN A 123 2.97 -4.07 -1.44
CA ASN A 123 4.31 -3.63 -1.04
C ASN A 123 4.28 -2.19 -0.54
N HIS A 124 4.92 -1.95 0.60
CA HIS A 124 4.94 -0.66 1.28
C HIS A 124 6.26 0.10 1.04
N ALA A 125 6.71 0.14 -0.22
CA ALA A 125 7.91 0.88 -0.60
C ALA A 125 7.66 2.39 -0.55
N TYR A 126 8.54 3.12 0.16
CA TYR A 126 8.52 4.58 0.19
C TYR A 126 9.50 5.13 -0.84
N PHE A 127 8.98 5.83 -1.83
CA PHE A 127 9.76 6.45 -2.88
C PHE A 127 10.00 7.93 -2.60
N ASN A 128 11.23 8.39 -2.85
CA ASN A 128 11.58 9.78 -3.01
C ASN A 128 12.52 9.92 -4.21
N LEU A 129 11.98 10.34 -5.35
CA LEU A 129 12.74 10.40 -6.61
C LEU A 129 13.79 11.52 -6.63
N SER A 130 13.75 12.47 -5.66
CA SER A 130 14.82 13.43 -5.47
C SER A 130 16.07 12.83 -4.81
N GLY A 131 15.93 11.63 -4.28
CA GLY A 131 16.96 10.90 -3.56
C GLY A 131 16.68 10.79 -2.05
N GLU A 132 17.05 9.63 -1.49
CA GLU A 132 17.08 9.41 -0.06
C GLU A 132 18.16 10.31 0.55
N SER A 133 17.79 11.15 1.52
CA SER A 133 18.68 12.08 2.20
C SER A 133 18.06 12.61 3.49
N ASP A 134 18.88 13.18 4.35
CA ASP A 134 18.41 13.80 5.58
C ASP A 134 17.40 14.93 5.30
N GLY A 135 16.24 14.86 5.97
CA GLY A 135 15.18 15.85 5.83
C GLY A 135 14.53 15.92 4.42
N CYS A 136 14.71 14.90 3.57
CA CYS A 136 14.09 14.88 2.24
C CYS A 136 12.56 14.94 2.32
N THR A 137 11.92 15.53 1.29
CA THR A 137 10.47 15.56 1.14
C THR A 137 10.05 15.30 -0.30
N ILE A 138 8.80 14.83 -0.47
CA ILE A 138 8.18 14.54 -1.78
C ILE A 138 7.17 15.62 -2.19
N LEU A 139 7.10 16.73 -1.49
CA LEU A 139 6.05 17.73 -1.72
C LEU A 139 6.14 18.44 -3.08
N ASP A 140 7.32 18.50 -3.67
CA ASP A 140 7.57 19.04 -5.01
C ASP A 140 7.45 18.01 -6.14
N HIS A 141 7.27 16.73 -5.80
CA HIS A 141 7.07 15.69 -6.81
C HIS A 141 5.72 15.89 -7.50
N GLU A 142 5.70 15.74 -8.81
CA GLU A 142 4.48 15.75 -9.60
C GLU A 142 3.93 14.34 -9.73
N LEU A 143 2.69 14.13 -9.29
CA LEU A 143 1.99 12.85 -9.35
C LEU A 143 0.83 12.96 -10.36
N PHE A 144 0.72 11.96 -11.22
CA PHE A 144 -0.44 11.63 -12.04
C PHE A 144 -1.01 10.29 -11.60
N LEU A 145 -2.35 10.18 -11.47
CA LEU A 145 -3.06 8.93 -11.23
C LEU A 145 -4.27 8.83 -12.16
N ASP A 146 -4.34 7.77 -12.96
CA ASP A 146 -5.51 7.43 -13.80
C ASP A 146 -6.60 6.77 -12.94
N ALA A 147 -7.11 7.54 -11.98
CA ALA A 147 -8.08 7.09 -11.00
C ALA A 147 -9.15 8.17 -10.78
N PRO A 148 -10.37 7.98 -11.32
CA PRO A 148 -11.44 8.97 -11.25
C PRO A 148 -12.13 9.04 -9.88
N TYR A 149 -11.86 8.10 -8.97
CA TYR A 149 -12.51 8.03 -7.66
C TYR A 149 -11.51 7.75 -6.55
N ILE A 150 -11.86 8.20 -5.33
CA ILE A 150 -11.33 7.67 -4.08
C ILE A 150 -12.46 6.97 -3.30
N THR A 151 -12.10 6.11 -2.35
CA THR A 151 -13.02 5.69 -1.30
C THR A 151 -12.85 6.63 -0.12
N PRO A 152 -13.86 7.49 0.19
CA PRO A 152 -13.81 8.31 1.39
C PRO A 152 -13.85 7.42 2.63
N THR A 153 -13.25 7.91 3.71
CA THR A 153 -13.13 7.14 4.95
C THR A 153 -13.78 7.88 6.13
N ASP A 154 -14.01 7.15 7.20
CA ASP A 154 -14.28 7.74 8.51
C ASP A 154 -12.99 8.19 9.20
N ASN A 155 -13.09 8.65 10.45
CA ASN A 155 -11.95 9.10 11.24
C ASN A 155 -11.01 7.96 11.69
N GLU A 156 -11.38 6.71 11.48
CA GLU A 156 -10.54 5.52 11.69
C GLU A 156 -9.93 5.01 10.38
N LEU A 157 -10.10 5.76 9.29
CA LEU A 157 -9.61 5.44 7.94
C LEU A 157 -10.24 4.18 7.34
N ILE A 158 -11.50 3.91 7.69
CA ILE A 158 -12.28 2.79 7.14
C ILE A 158 -13.23 3.30 6.05
N PRO A 159 -13.18 2.75 4.83
CA PRO A 159 -14.18 3.04 3.81
C PRO A 159 -15.43 2.16 3.98
N HIS A 160 -16.62 2.74 3.72
CA HIS A 160 -17.92 2.13 3.96
C HIS A 160 -18.79 1.90 2.72
N GLY A 161 -18.23 2.02 1.51
CA GLY A 161 -18.92 1.66 0.26
C GLY A 161 -19.11 2.80 -0.73
N GLU A 162 -18.83 4.03 -0.31
CA GLU A 162 -18.93 5.18 -1.17
C GLU A 162 -17.74 5.29 -2.13
N PHE A 163 -18.01 5.92 -3.28
CA PHE A 163 -17.00 6.39 -4.22
C PHE A 163 -17.14 7.90 -4.40
N LEU A 164 -16.11 8.64 -4.07
CA LEU A 164 -16.06 10.09 -4.27
C LEU A 164 -15.31 10.41 -5.56
N SER A 165 -15.95 11.14 -6.48
CA SER A 165 -15.25 11.66 -7.66
C SER A 165 -14.12 12.59 -7.24
N VAL A 166 -12.94 12.40 -7.83
CA VAL A 166 -11.78 13.27 -7.54
C VAL A 166 -11.89 14.62 -8.22
N ALA A 167 -12.73 14.76 -9.27
CA ALA A 167 -12.82 15.95 -10.10
C ALA A 167 -13.15 17.21 -9.28
N GLY A 168 -12.28 18.21 -9.35
CA GLY A 168 -12.44 19.47 -8.64
C GLY A 168 -12.14 19.41 -7.15
N THR A 169 -11.56 18.32 -6.65
CA THR A 169 -11.17 18.12 -5.25
C THR A 169 -9.65 18.14 -5.10
N PRO A 170 -9.10 18.20 -3.88
CA PRO A 170 -7.68 18.02 -3.64
C PRO A 170 -7.13 16.66 -4.11
N PHE A 171 -8.00 15.66 -4.28
CA PHE A 171 -7.63 14.31 -4.74
C PHE A 171 -7.52 14.21 -6.27
N ASP A 172 -7.78 15.26 -7.02
CA ASP A 172 -7.67 15.24 -8.48
C ASP A 172 -6.21 15.22 -8.95
N PHE A 173 -5.69 14.01 -9.17
CA PHE A 173 -4.41 13.72 -9.79
C PHE A 173 -4.57 13.19 -11.24
N THR A 174 -5.74 13.35 -11.86
CA THR A 174 -5.96 12.96 -13.27
C THR A 174 -5.15 13.79 -14.27
N LYS A 175 -4.49 14.83 -13.77
CA LYS A 175 -3.41 15.58 -14.44
C LYS A 175 -2.24 15.70 -13.48
N PRO A 176 -0.99 15.72 -13.99
CA PRO A 176 0.18 15.92 -13.16
C PRO A 176 0.02 17.12 -12.21
N LYS A 177 0.23 16.89 -10.93
CA LYS A 177 0.09 17.91 -9.89
C LYS A 177 1.12 17.67 -8.79
N ALA A 178 1.75 18.74 -8.28
CA ALA A 178 2.66 18.63 -7.16
C ALA A 178 1.92 18.09 -5.92
N VAL A 179 2.49 17.08 -5.26
CA VAL A 179 1.91 16.43 -4.08
C VAL A 179 1.60 17.45 -2.97
N GLY A 180 2.49 18.42 -2.79
CA GLY A 180 2.33 19.47 -1.77
C GLY A 180 1.34 20.58 -2.10
N LYS A 181 0.76 20.60 -3.32
CA LYS A 181 -0.09 21.71 -3.78
C LYS A 181 -1.26 21.99 -2.82
N ASP A 182 -1.92 20.95 -2.37
CA ASP A 182 -3.12 21.05 -1.53
C ASP A 182 -2.87 20.62 -0.07
N ASP A 183 -1.60 20.51 0.35
CA ASP A 183 -1.23 20.07 1.71
C ASP A 183 -1.81 20.99 2.80
N GLY A 184 -1.98 22.28 2.52
CA GLY A 184 -2.63 23.22 3.42
C GLY A 184 -4.11 22.95 3.66
N MET A 185 -4.80 22.20 2.78
CA MET A 185 -6.21 21.86 2.91
C MET A 185 -6.50 20.78 3.97
N ARG A 186 -5.48 20.17 4.55
CA ARG A 186 -5.61 19.20 5.66
C ARG A 186 -6.45 19.72 6.83
N ALA A 187 -6.50 21.02 7.03
CA ALA A 187 -7.28 21.63 8.12
C ALA A 187 -8.77 21.82 7.77
N THR A 188 -9.16 21.72 6.49
CA THR A 188 -10.50 22.08 6.02
C THR A 188 -11.18 20.98 5.19
N GLU A 189 -10.42 20.11 4.55
CA GLU A 189 -10.95 18.97 3.83
C GLU A 189 -10.98 17.74 4.76
N VAL A 190 -12.14 17.14 4.94
CA VAL A 190 -12.40 16.15 6.00
C VAL A 190 -11.58 14.87 5.81
N ASN A 191 -11.47 14.34 4.57
CA ASN A 191 -10.70 13.12 4.34
C ASN A 191 -9.20 13.37 4.53
N LEU A 192 -8.66 14.49 4.04
CA LEU A 192 -7.26 14.88 4.29
C LEU A 192 -7.00 15.08 5.80
N SER A 193 -7.98 15.59 6.54
CA SER A 193 -7.88 15.75 7.99
C SER A 193 -7.74 14.40 8.70
N TYR A 194 -8.54 13.41 8.32
CA TYR A 194 -8.50 12.07 8.92
C TYR A 194 -7.17 11.37 8.66
N GLY A 195 -6.63 11.47 7.45
CA GLY A 195 -5.33 10.89 7.06
C GLY A 195 -4.11 11.71 7.51
N GLY A 196 -4.32 12.94 8.01
CA GLY A 196 -3.22 13.87 8.25
C GLY A 196 -2.52 14.34 6.96
N GLY A 197 -3.15 14.12 5.82
CA GLY A 197 -2.70 14.29 4.45
C GLY A 197 -3.23 13.18 3.54
N TYR A 198 -2.57 12.91 2.43
CA TYR A 198 -2.98 11.81 1.55
C TYR A 198 -2.67 10.46 2.21
N ASP A 199 -3.71 9.68 2.44
CA ASP A 199 -3.71 8.27 2.87
C ASP A 199 -5.01 7.64 2.40
N HIS A 200 -5.18 7.54 1.06
CA HIS A 200 -6.45 7.21 0.45
C HIS A 200 -6.31 6.17 -0.65
N CYS A 201 -7.33 5.32 -0.76
CA CYS A 201 -7.46 4.36 -1.84
C CYS A 201 -8.05 5.04 -3.08
N PHE A 202 -7.25 5.15 -4.12
CA PHE A 202 -7.61 5.62 -5.45
C PHE A 202 -8.07 4.44 -6.29
N VAL A 203 -9.28 4.53 -6.85
CA VAL A 203 -9.95 3.43 -7.54
C VAL A 203 -9.93 3.69 -9.04
N PHE A 204 -9.43 2.71 -9.79
CA PHE A 204 -9.30 2.79 -11.23
C PHE A 204 -10.63 2.54 -11.94
N ASP A 205 -10.78 3.10 -13.14
CA ASP A 205 -11.88 2.70 -14.02
C ASP A 205 -11.71 1.22 -14.39
N LYS A 206 -12.81 0.45 -14.35
CA LYS A 206 -12.81 -0.98 -14.72
C LYS A 206 -12.43 -1.22 -16.18
N ALA A 207 -12.71 -0.24 -17.06
CA ALA A 207 -12.36 -0.29 -18.47
C ALA A 207 -10.93 0.24 -18.75
N ARG A 208 -10.15 0.56 -17.71
CA ARG A 208 -8.78 1.04 -17.86
C ARG A 208 -7.93 0.09 -18.72
N ASP A 209 -7.18 0.64 -19.64
CA ASP A 209 -6.16 -0.08 -20.40
C ASP A 209 -4.95 -0.39 -19.49
N LYS A 210 -4.84 -1.64 -19.03
CA LYS A 210 -3.79 -2.08 -18.11
C LYS A 210 -2.38 -2.07 -18.72
N SER A 211 -2.25 -1.94 -20.03
CA SER A 211 -0.95 -1.76 -20.70
C SER A 211 -0.37 -0.36 -20.54
N LYS A 212 -1.19 0.60 -20.07
CA LYS A 212 -0.77 1.96 -19.76
C LYS A 212 -0.49 2.13 -18.28
N PRO A 213 0.44 3.03 -17.90
CA PRO A 213 0.68 3.31 -16.49
C PRO A 213 -0.60 3.83 -15.82
N TYR A 214 -0.90 3.33 -14.63
CA TYR A 214 -1.95 3.91 -13.79
C TYR A 214 -1.48 5.16 -13.07
N GLY A 215 -0.16 5.31 -12.90
CA GLY A 215 0.45 6.43 -12.22
C GLY A 215 1.80 6.79 -12.83
N VAL A 216 2.12 8.05 -12.75
CA VAL A 216 3.43 8.60 -13.09
C VAL A 216 3.86 9.53 -11.96
N LEU A 217 5.02 9.28 -11.39
CA LEU A 217 5.65 10.13 -10.41
C LEU A 217 6.91 10.76 -11.03
N TYR A 218 7.04 12.06 -10.95
CA TYR A 218 8.19 12.80 -11.47
C TYR A 218 8.78 13.73 -10.41
N SER A 219 10.09 13.73 -10.29
CA SER A 219 10.81 14.69 -9.45
C SER A 219 11.44 15.78 -10.31
N PRO A 220 11.00 17.04 -10.19
CA PRO A 220 11.62 18.14 -10.94
C PRO A 220 13.06 18.44 -10.49
N ARG A 221 13.43 18.00 -9.29
CA ARG A 221 14.79 18.21 -8.74
C ARG A 221 15.81 17.26 -9.36
N SER A 222 15.49 15.98 -9.49
CA SER A 222 16.40 14.95 -10.04
C SER A 222 16.21 14.69 -11.52
N GLY A 223 15.03 15.03 -12.07
CA GLY A 223 14.62 14.65 -13.42
C GLY A 223 14.20 13.17 -13.56
N ILE A 224 14.12 12.42 -12.46
CA ILE A 224 13.71 11.01 -12.47
C ILE A 224 12.20 10.92 -12.60
N GLU A 225 11.76 10.05 -13.52
CA GLU A 225 10.34 9.69 -13.71
C GLU A 225 10.16 8.20 -13.42
N MET A 226 9.12 7.85 -12.65
CA MET A 226 8.70 6.47 -12.38
C MET A 226 7.30 6.26 -12.93
N LYS A 227 7.15 5.29 -13.83
CA LYS A 227 5.85 4.83 -14.36
C LYS A 227 5.40 3.59 -13.63
N CYS A 228 4.15 3.58 -13.18
CA CYS A 228 3.60 2.52 -12.37
C CYS A 228 2.49 1.77 -13.12
N TYR A 229 2.57 0.45 -13.11
CA TYR A 229 1.62 -0.46 -13.75
C TYR A 229 1.07 -1.45 -12.72
N THR A 230 -0.15 -1.94 -12.90
CA THR A 230 -0.74 -2.96 -12.04
C THR A 230 -1.93 -3.62 -12.72
N ASP A 231 -2.21 -4.86 -12.36
CA ASP A 231 -3.45 -5.56 -12.66
C ASP A 231 -4.52 -5.39 -11.56
N MET A 232 -4.14 -4.83 -10.39
CA MET A 232 -5.04 -4.58 -9.27
C MET A 232 -6.04 -3.45 -9.57
N PRO A 233 -7.21 -3.43 -8.88
CA PRO A 233 -8.28 -2.47 -9.14
C PRO A 233 -8.05 -1.08 -8.56
N ALA A 234 -7.10 -0.93 -7.64
CA ALA A 234 -6.89 0.30 -6.89
C ALA A 234 -5.44 0.45 -6.42
N VAL A 235 -5.12 1.65 -5.97
CA VAL A 235 -3.84 1.97 -5.31
C VAL A 235 -4.08 2.82 -4.07
N GLN A 236 -3.47 2.46 -2.96
CA GLN A 236 -3.33 3.37 -1.82
C GLN A 236 -2.22 4.35 -2.11
N PHE A 237 -2.54 5.62 -2.17
CA PHE A 237 -1.54 6.69 -2.16
C PHE A 237 -1.40 7.22 -0.74
N TYR A 238 -0.23 6.94 -0.15
CA TYR A 238 0.17 7.43 1.16
C TYR A 238 1.36 8.37 1.04
N ALA A 239 1.20 9.61 1.48
CA ALA A 239 2.24 10.64 1.36
C ALA A 239 3.25 10.65 2.51
N GLY A 240 3.33 9.57 3.30
CA GLY A 240 4.27 9.50 4.44
C GLY A 240 3.91 10.47 5.56
N ASN A 241 2.62 10.70 5.82
CA ASN A 241 2.13 11.71 6.76
C ASN A 241 2.60 11.48 8.20
N GLY A 242 2.68 10.21 8.63
CA GLY A 242 3.14 9.78 9.94
C GLY A 242 4.59 9.32 9.99
N LEU A 243 5.34 9.51 8.92
CA LEU A 243 6.73 9.05 8.86
C LEU A 243 7.59 9.83 9.85
N ASP A 244 8.28 9.11 10.72
CA ASP A 244 9.20 9.63 11.74
C ASP A 244 10.23 8.54 12.07
N GLN A 245 11.19 8.32 11.16
CA GLN A 245 12.18 7.25 11.23
C GLN A 245 13.60 7.81 11.09
N THR A 246 14.55 7.13 11.69
CA THR A 246 15.98 7.29 11.36
C THR A 246 16.36 6.12 10.47
N GLY A 247 16.74 6.41 9.23
CA GLY A 247 17.03 5.42 8.23
C GLY A 247 18.48 5.37 7.80
N LYS A 248 18.72 5.07 6.53
CA LYS A 248 20.07 4.92 5.94
C LYS A 248 21.00 6.06 6.34
N LYS A 249 22.25 5.73 6.70
CA LYS A 249 23.29 6.69 7.06
C LYS A 249 22.91 7.62 8.22
N GLY A 250 21.93 7.24 9.03
CA GLY A 250 21.41 8.08 10.10
C GLY A 250 20.51 9.22 9.64
N HIS A 251 20.08 9.26 8.38
CA HIS A 251 19.20 10.29 7.85
C HIS A 251 17.82 10.25 8.50
N ARG A 252 17.29 11.41 8.83
CA ARG A 252 15.95 11.55 9.40
C ARG A 252 14.91 11.58 8.28
N TYR A 253 13.99 10.62 8.30
CA TYR A 253 12.82 10.58 7.44
C TYR A 253 11.64 11.13 8.23
N GLY A 254 11.31 12.38 8.00
CA GLY A 254 10.16 13.05 8.62
C GLY A 254 8.91 12.98 7.75
N ARG A 255 7.87 13.68 8.20
CA ARG A 255 6.62 13.81 7.46
C ARG A 255 6.86 14.14 5.98
N CYS A 256 6.21 13.40 5.09
CA CYS A 256 6.36 13.51 3.64
C CYS A 256 7.80 13.28 3.13
N GLY A 257 8.62 12.52 3.85
CA GLY A 257 9.97 12.15 3.42
C GLY A 257 9.99 11.18 2.25
N GLY A 258 8.93 10.39 2.10
CA GLY A 258 8.69 9.45 1.00
C GLY A 258 7.21 9.22 0.81
N LEU A 259 6.81 8.70 -0.34
CA LEU A 259 5.43 8.31 -0.63
C LEU A 259 5.32 6.84 -1.03
N CYS A 260 4.16 6.23 -0.74
CA CYS A 260 3.84 4.87 -1.13
C CYS A 260 2.74 4.86 -2.20
N LEU A 261 2.88 3.94 -3.15
CA LEU A 261 1.86 3.59 -4.14
C LEU A 261 1.60 2.09 -4.01
N GLU A 262 0.73 1.73 -3.08
CA GLU A 262 0.44 0.35 -2.70
C GLU A 262 -0.70 -0.18 -3.55
N THR A 263 -0.38 -0.92 -4.62
CA THR A 263 -1.41 -1.52 -5.47
C THR A 263 -2.08 -2.68 -4.76
N GLN A 264 -3.41 -2.67 -4.69
CA GLN A 264 -4.17 -3.56 -3.82
C GLN A 264 -5.64 -3.65 -4.24
N ALA A 265 -6.37 -4.57 -3.61
CA ALA A 265 -7.83 -4.52 -3.56
C ALA A 265 -8.29 -3.35 -2.69
N ILE A 266 -9.53 -2.89 -2.90
CA ILE A 266 -10.10 -1.80 -2.07
C ILE A 266 -10.10 -2.21 -0.60
N PRO A 267 -9.61 -1.37 0.32
CA PRO A 267 -9.61 -1.68 1.75
C PRO A 267 -11.01 -2.05 2.26
N ASN A 268 -11.08 -2.94 3.24
CA ASN A 268 -12.33 -3.42 3.83
C ASN A 268 -13.31 -4.10 2.85
N ASN A 269 -12.89 -4.45 1.62
CA ASN A 269 -13.78 -5.02 0.60
C ASN A 269 -14.42 -6.37 1.01
N VAL A 270 -13.85 -7.04 1.99
CA VAL A 270 -14.39 -8.28 2.58
C VAL A 270 -15.69 -8.05 3.36
N ASN A 271 -15.97 -6.80 3.77
CA ASN A 271 -17.15 -6.40 4.53
C ASN A 271 -18.10 -5.48 3.75
N VAL A 272 -17.73 -5.02 2.55
CA VAL A 272 -18.46 -3.98 1.82
C VAL A 272 -18.89 -4.51 0.45
N GLU A 273 -20.16 -4.86 0.31
CA GLU A 273 -20.74 -5.43 -0.92
C GLU A 273 -20.56 -4.50 -2.15
N ALA A 274 -20.63 -3.18 -1.94
CA ALA A 274 -20.45 -2.21 -3.03
C ALA A 274 -19.09 -2.34 -3.74
N TYR A 275 -18.08 -2.90 -3.08
CA TYR A 275 -16.75 -3.11 -3.65
C TYR A 275 -16.59 -4.44 -4.41
N ALA A 276 -17.54 -5.36 -4.29
CA ALA A 276 -17.48 -6.69 -4.94
C ALA A 276 -17.31 -6.60 -6.47
N ALA A 277 -17.82 -5.52 -7.08
CA ALA A 277 -17.68 -5.27 -8.51
C ALA A 277 -16.25 -5.00 -8.97
N TYR A 278 -15.31 -4.77 -8.04
CA TYR A 278 -13.87 -4.54 -8.29
C TYR A 278 -13.02 -5.78 -7.97
N GLY A 279 -13.63 -6.88 -7.62
CA GLY A 279 -12.98 -8.14 -7.30
C GLY A 279 -13.18 -8.58 -5.85
N SER A 280 -12.96 -9.86 -5.61
CA SER A 280 -13.02 -10.47 -4.28
C SER A 280 -11.60 -10.63 -3.75
N SER A 281 -11.42 -10.33 -2.47
CA SER A 281 -10.22 -10.69 -1.71
C SER A 281 -10.37 -12.02 -0.96
N ILE A 282 -11.47 -12.74 -1.16
CA ILE A 282 -11.64 -14.09 -0.62
C ILE A 282 -11.19 -15.09 -1.68
N LEU A 283 -10.11 -15.81 -1.39
CA LEU A 283 -9.68 -16.97 -2.18
C LEU A 283 -10.64 -18.14 -1.93
N PRO A 284 -10.90 -18.97 -2.97
CA PRO A 284 -11.80 -20.11 -2.88
C PRO A 284 -11.26 -21.25 -2.02
#